data_af684e1ab15155da9279d131e42bdf38
#
_entry.id   af684e1ab15155da9279d131e42bdf38
#
_cell.length_a   1.000
_cell.length_b   1.000
_cell.length_c   1.000
_cell.angle_alpha   90.00
_cell.angle_beta   90.00
_cell.angle_gamma   90.00
#
_symmetry.space_group_name_H-M   'P 1'
#
loop_
_entity.id
_entity.type
_entity.pdbx_description
1 polymer ?
#
loop_
_entity_poly.entity_id
_entity_poly.type
_entity_poly.pdbx_seq_one_letter_code
_entity_poly.pdbx_strand_id
1 'polypeptide(L)'
;MGNIMDYISWRGDLTFAQSPFNEVDNLILACFSYVNLDRIPAVTRQKGIELKKLVKEFKKLHTIKELEADKSFIRLAPFMMFEMAETVRFGNCVIRNYVNEIVTEAEQQFSAVEIVLEDGTSYVSFRGTDDTIIGWKEDFNLSTGVVPAQERAVEYMQRISDKASGMLRAGGHSKGGNLAIYGSVMCKSAHDKILEIYSNDGPGFSKEFQESPETAEMMPKIIRII
;
A
#
# COMPACT_ATOMS: atom_id res chain seq x y z
N MET A 1 0.48 20.17 16.50
CA MET A 1 -0.08 18.83 16.36
C MET A 1 0.88 18.03 15.48
N GLY A 2 1.41 16.89 15.95
CA GLY A 2 2.35 16.08 15.17
C GLY A 2 1.65 15.44 13.97
N ASN A 3 2.41 15.17 12.91
CA ASN A 3 1.94 14.47 11.70
C ASN A 3 2.91 13.34 11.32
N ILE A 4 2.63 12.62 10.23
CA ILE A 4 3.46 11.48 9.80
C ILE A 4 4.90 11.88 9.46
N MET A 5 5.16 13.11 8.98
CA MET A 5 6.51 13.61 8.71
C MET A 5 7.29 13.82 10.01
N ASP A 6 6.62 14.33 11.06
CA ASP A 6 7.21 14.47 12.40
C ASP A 6 7.58 13.09 12.97
N TYR A 7 6.74 12.07 12.76
CA TYR A 7 7.04 10.70 13.17
C TYR A 7 8.26 10.13 12.43
N ILE A 8 8.34 10.30 11.11
CA ILE A 8 9.49 9.84 10.32
C ILE A 8 10.78 10.49 10.83
N SER A 9 10.75 11.80 11.09
CA SER A 9 11.90 12.54 11.61
C SER A 9 12.28 12.09 13.03
N TRP A 10 11.31 11.84 13.89
CA TRP A 10 11.53 11.51 15.30
C TRP A 10 11.81 10.04 15.56
N ARG A 11 11.11 9.11 14.87
CA ARG A 11 11.22 7.66 15.07
C ARG A 11 12.00 6.93 13.98
N GLY A 12 12.42 7.65 12.95
CA GLY A 12 13.20 7.09 11.86
C GLY A 12 14.60 6.61 12.26
N ASP A 13 15.08 6.94 13.45
CA ASP A 13 16.35 6.48 14.04
C ASP A 13 16.28 5.05 14.63
N LEU A 14 15.07 4.48 14.82
CA LEU A 14 14.85 3.17 15.40
C LEU A 14 14.54 2.11 14.32
N THR A 15 15.25 1.00 14.36
CA THR A 15 14.94 -0.18 13.57
C THR A 15 13.61 -0.82 13.99
N PHE A 16 13.03 -1.69 13.15
CA PHE A 16 11.85 -2.49 13.53
C PHE A 16 12.13 -3.48 14.68
N ALA A 17 13.39 -3.86 14.90
CA ALA A 17 13.78 -4.68 16.05
C ALA A 17 13.77 -3.88 17.37
N GLN A 18 14.14 -2.59 17.33
CA GLN A 18 14.14 -1.71 18.50
C GLN A 18 12.74 -1.16 18.84
N SER A 19 11.94 -0.90 17.83
CA SER A 19 10.54 -0.46 17.97
C SER A 19 9.70 -1.23 16.94
N PRO A 20 8.91 -2.22 17.35
CA PRO A 20 8.10 -3.03 16.45
C PRO A 20 7.20 -2.18 15.55
N PHE A 21 6.76 -2.79 14.44
CA PHE A 21 5.81 -2.19 13.52
C PHE A 21 4.53 -1.74 14.24
N ASN A 22 3.98 -0.57 13.88
CA ASN A 22 2.80 0.01 14.50
C ASN A 22 1.89 0.72 13.47
N GLU A 23 0.75 1.27 13.96
CA GLU A 23 -0.26 1.90 13.10
C GLU A 23 0.27 3.14 12.35
N VAL A 24 1.26 3.86 12.88
CA VAL A 24 1.83 5.02 12.18
C VAL A 24 2.72 4.56 11.03
N ASP A 25 3.49 3.49 11.22
CA ASP A 25 4.24 2.86 10.14
C ASP A 25 3.30 2.38 9.02
N ASN A 26 2.17 1.74 9.40
CA ASN A 26 1.14 1.36 8.46
C ASN A 26 0.66 2.56 7.63
N LEU A 27 0.30 3.68 8.28
CA LEU A 27 -0.20 4.86 7.57
C LEU A 27 0.85 5.42 6.59
N ILE A 28 2.12 5.48 7.01
CA ILE A 28 3.23 5.91 6.14
C ILE A 28 3.35 4.98 4.93
N LEU A 29 3.34 3.66 5.14
CA LEU A 29 3.47 2.70 4.05
C LEU A 29 2.21 2.65 3.16
N ALA A 30 1.02 2.90 3.70
CA ALA A 30 -0.20 3.08 2.92
C ALA A 30 -0.10 4.33 2.02
N CYS A 31 0.38 5.45 2.55
CA CYS A 31 0.60 6.68 1.79
C CYS A 31 1.70 6.54 0.73
N PHE A 32 2.68 5.66 0.94
CA PHE A 32 3.73 5.38 -0.06
C PHE A 32 3.16 4.88 -1.39
N SER A 33 2.04 4.15 -1.39
CA SER A 33 1.40 3.65 -2.62
C SER A 33 0.97 4.74 -3.61
N TYR A 34 0.86 5.99 -3.15
CA TYR A 34 0.53 7.14 -4.00
C TYR A 34 1.73 7.70 -4.79
N VAL A 35 2.95 7.23 -4.53
CA VAL A 35 4.11 7.61 -5.34
C VAL A 35 4.03 6.92 -6.70
N ASN A 36 4.04 7.70 -7.79
CA ASN A 36 4.07 7.13 -9.14
C ASN A 36 5.49 6.64 -9.47
N LEU A 37 5.63 5.33 -9.64
CA LEU A 37 6.91 4.66 -9.91
C LEU A 37 6.99 4.06 -11.33
N ASP A 38 6.07 4.38 -12.24
CA ASP A 38 5.92 3.75 -13.57
C ASP A 38 7.19 3.73 -14.40
N ARG A 39 8.04 4.75 -14.26
CA ARG A 39 9.26 4.91 -15.07
C ARG A 39 10.50 4.27 -14.46
N ILE A 40 10.35 3.47 -13.39
CA ILE A 40 11.47 2.83 -12.68
C ILE A 40 11.34 1.31 -12.77
N PRO A 41 11.90 0.64 -13.82
CA PRO A 41 11.70 -0.80 -14.04
C PRO A 41 12.16 -1.71 -12.90
N ALA A 42 13.05 -1.24 -12.03
CA ALA A 42 13.53 -2.04 -10.90
C ALA A 42 12.42 -2.39 -9.90
N VAL A 43 11.43 -1.51 -9.71
CA VAL A 43 10.34 -1.72 -8.75
C VAL A 43 9.33 -2.79 -9.18
N THR A 44 9.24 -3.11 -10.49
CA THR A 44 8.31 -4.13 -10.99
C THR A 44 8.84 -5.55 -10.82
N ARG A 45 10.14 -5.71 -10.53
CA ARG A 45 10.82 -6.99 -10.44
C ARG A 45 10.72 -7.59 -9.04
N GLN A 46 10.81 -8.93 -8.95
CA GLN A 46 10.84 -9.66 -7.68
C GLN A 46 12.05 -9.28 -6.80
N LYS A 47 13.21 -8.98 -7.40
CA LYS A 47 14.39 -8.52 -6.67
C LYS A 47 14.18 -7.14 -6.05
N GLY A 48 13.43 -6.27 -6.72
CA GLY A 48 13.17 -4.90 -6.26
C GLY A 48 14.40 -4.01 -6.21
N ILE A 49 14.24 -2.90 -5.48
CA ILE A 49 15.27 -1.89 -5.27
C ILE A 49 15.15 -1.32 -3.85
N GLU A 50 16.28 -1.11 -3.17
CA GLU A 50 16.29 -0.43 -1.86
C GLU A 50 15.76 1.00 -1.97
N LEU A 51 15.02 1.45 -0.96
CA LEU A 51 14.38 2.78 -0.95
C LEU A 51 15.39 3.92 -1.18
N LYS A 52 16.56 3.86 -0.56
CA LYS A 52 17.65 4.85 -0.79
C LYS A 52 18.10 4.93 -2.25
N LYS A 53 18.12 3.79 -2.93
CA LYS A 53 18.47 3.73 -4.37
C LYS A 53 17.30 4.16 -5.24
N LEU A 54 16.07 3.78 -4.86
CA LEU A 54 14.85 4.20 -5.54
C LEU A 54 14.74 5.72 -5.59
N VAL A 55 14.95 6.41 -4.46
CA VAL A 55 14.90 7.88 -4.41
C VAL A 55 15.93 8.52 -5.36
N LYS A 56 17.13 7.94 -5.49
CA LYS A 56 18.13 8.46 -6.44
C LYS A 56 17.66 8.31 -7.89
N GLU A 57 17.04 7.18 -8.25
CA GLU A 57 16.47 6.99 -9.60
C GLU A 57 15.26 7.89 -9.84
N PHE A 58 14.39 8.05 -8.85
CA PHE A 58 13.22 8.92 -8.92
C PHE A 58 13.61 10.41 -9.15
N LYS A 59 14.60 10.91 -8.42
CA LYS A 59 15.14 12.30 -8.58
C LYS A 59 15.80 12.56 -9.95
N LYS A 60 16.17 11.53 -10.72
CA LYS A 60 16.63 11.71 -12.11
C LYS A 60 15.46 11.95 -13.07
N LEU A 61 14.27 11.50 -12.72
CA LEU A 61 13.07 11.55 -13.57
C LEU A 61 12.15 12.73 -13.24
N HIS A 62 12.27 13.28 -12.04
CA HIS A 62 11.40 14.32 -11.50
C HIS A 62 12.21 15.41 -10.82
N THR A 63 11.97 16.65 -11.17
CA THR A 63 12.57 17.81 -10.49
C THR A 63 11.73 18.20 -9.27
N ILE A 64 12.39 18.73 -8.23
CA ILE A 64 11.69 19.26 -7.04
C ILE A 64 10.63 20.29 -7.44
N LYS A 65 10.96 21.18 -8.39
CA LYS A 65 10.04 22.22 -8.87
C LYS A 65 8.76 21.65 -9.49
N GLU A 66 8.86 20.53 -10.24
CA GLU A 66 7.69 19.85 -10.79
C GLU A 66 6.84 19.23 -9.68
N LEU A 67 7.45 18.58 -8.69
CA LEU A 67 6.75 17.98 -7.55
C LEU A 67 6.06 19.04 -6.67
N GLU A 68 6.69 20.20 -6.46
CA GLU A 68 6.10 21.33 -5.72
C GLU A 68 4.94 22.00 -6.48
N ALA A 69 4.97 21.94 -7.80
CA ALA A 69 3.90 22.49 -8.64
C ALA A 69 2.65 21.60 -8.71
N ASP A 70 2.75 20.34 -8.29
CA ASP A 70 1.60 19.43 -8.19
C ASP A 70 0.60 19.95 -7.15
N LYS A 71 -0.68 20.01 -7.54
CA LYS A 71 -1.78 20.49 -6.68
C LYS A 71 -2.68 19.37 -6.19
N SER A 72 -2.38 18.11 -6.56
CA SER A 72 -3.14 16.96 -6.11
C SER A 72 -3.08 16.80 -4.58
N PHE A 73 -4.05 16.11 -4.00
CA PHE A 73 -4.03 15.83 -2.55
C PHE A 73 -2.88 14.89 -2.17
N ILE A 74 -2.37 14.11 -3.12
CA ILE A 74 -1.27 13.14 -2.93
C ILE A 74 0.13 13.77 -3.14
N ARG A 75 0.22 15.07 -3.44
CA ARG A 75 1.48 15.78 -3.77
C ARG A 75 2.61 15.63 -2.76
N LEU A 76 2.28 15.31 -1.50
CA LEU A 76 3.29 15.13 -0.45
C LEU A 76 3.92 13.73 -0.42
N ALA A 77 3.36 12.73 -1.11
CA ALA A 77 3.85 11.36 -1.10
C ALA A 77 5.33 11.23 -1.57
N PRO A 78 5.79 11.91 -2.65
CA PRO A 78 7.20 11.88 -3.03
C PRO A 78 8.12 12.47 -1.97
N PHE A 79 7.73 13.57 -1.30
CA PHE A 79 8.54 14.19 -0.25
C PHE A 79 8.62 13.29 0.98
N MET A 80 7.52 12.66 1.37
CA MET A 80 7.51 11.63 2.42
C MET A 80 8.47 10.48 2.07
N MET A 81 8.46 9.98 0.85
CA MET A 81 9.40 8.96 0.37
C MET A 81 10.86 9.43 0.51
N PHE A 82 11.15 10.70 0.26
CA PHE A 82 12.51 11.25 0.43
C PHE A 82 12.94 11.21 1.89
N GLU A 83 12.10 11.66 2.80
CA GLU A 83 12.38 11.62 4.24
C GLU A 83 12.55 10.17 4.74
N MET A 84 11.66 9.25 4.35
CA MET A 84 11.78 7.83 4.68
C MET A 84 13.15 7.25 4.28
N ALA A 85 13.66 7.62 3.11
CA ALA A 85 14.92 7.09 2.59
C ALA A 85 16.13 7.51 3.43
N GLU A 86 16.08 8.62 4.14
CA GLU A 86 17.18 9.11 5.00
C GLU A 86 17.17 8.45 6.39
N THR A 87 16.14 7.67 6.72
CA THR A 87 15.98 7.04 8.04
C THR A 87 16.65 5.66 8.12
N VAL A 88 16.97 5.24 9.34
CA VAL A 88 17.38 3.85 9.64
C VAL A 88 16.18 2.91 9.45
N ARG A 89 15.00 3.35 9.89
CA ARG A 89 13.77 2.55 9.90
C ARG A 89 13.29 2.11 8.51
N PHE A 90 13.30 3.01 7.53
CA PHE A 90 12.73 2.74 6.21
C PHE A 90 13.76 2.70 5.07
N GLY A 91 14.93 3.32 5.25
CA GLY A 91 15.87 3.55 4.16
C GLY A 91 16.41 2.30 3.48
N ASN A 92 16.44 1.17 4.19
CA ASN A 92 16.89 -0.13 3.67
C ASN A 92 15.72 -1.03 3.20
N CYS A 93 14.46 -0.59 3.33
CA CYS A 93 13.31 -1.32 2.81
C CYS A 93 13.48 -1.56 1.30
N VAL A 94 13.04 -2.73 0.83
CA VAL A 94 13.08 -3.08 -0.59
C VAL A 94 11.71 -2.90 -1.20
N ILE A 95 11.63 -2.07 -2.23
CA ILE A 95 10.41 -1.79 -3.00
C ILE A 95 10.39 -2.70 -4.22
N ARG A 96 9.32 -3.49 -4.38
CA ARG A 96 9.21 -4.47 -5.44
C ARG A 96 7.78 -4.77 -5.85
N ASN A 97 7.61 -5.54 -6.91
CA ASN A 97 6.34 -6.03 -7.41
C ASN A 97 5.29 -4.91 -7.68
N TYR A 98 5.75 -3.67 -7.89
CA TYR A 98 4.88 -2.54 -8.20
C TYR A 98 4.06 -2.79 -9.45
N VAL A 99 2.78 -2.46 -9.38
CA VAL A 99 1.84 -2.42 -10.49
C VAL A 99 1.07 -1.12 -10.46
N ASN A 100 0.74 -0.60 -11.66
CA ASN A 100 -0.14 0.55 -11.84
C ASN A 100 -0.89 0.34 -13.14
N GLU A 101 -2.17 -0.01 -13.05
CA GLU A 101 -3.02 -0.42 -14.15
C GLU A 101 -4.24 0.48 -14.21
N ILE A 102 -4.48 1.07 -15.38
CA ILE A 102 -5.69 1.84 -15.67
C ILE A 102 -6.32 1.21 -16.90
N VAL A 103 -7.50 0.60 -16.73
CA VAL A 103 -8.26 -0.02 -17.82
C VAL A 103 -9.55 0.77 -18.00
N THR A 104 -9.52 1.70 -18.96
CA THR A 104 -10.63 2.63 -19.20
C THR A 104 -11.94 1.93 -19.58
N GLU A 105 -11.85 0.85 -20.37
CA GLU A 105 -13.02 0.06 -20.82
C GLU A 105 -13.72 -0.68 -19.68
N ALA A 106 -12.96 -1.09 -18.66
CA ALA A 106 -13.49 -1.77 -17.48
C ALA A 106 -13.75 -0.81 -16.30
N GLU A 107 -13.56 0.50 -16.48
CA GLU A 107 -13.61 1.52 -15.42
C GLU A 107 -12.75 1.13 -14.18
N GLN A 108 -11.63 0.43 -14.43
CA GLN A 108 -10.76 -0.13 -13.40
C GLN A 108 -9.52 0.72 -13.22
N GLN A 109 -9.22 1.06 -11.96
CA GLN A 109 -7.95 1.61 -11.55
C GLN A 109 -7.37 0.76 -10.40
N PHE A 110 -6.24 0.12 -10.64
CA PHE A 110 -5.55 -0.71 -9.67
C PHE A 110 -4.07 -0.34 -9.56
N SER A 111 -3.59 -0.10 -8.36
CA SER A 111 -2.16 0.06 -8.10
C SER A 111 -1.81 -0.53 -6.74
N ALA A 112 -0.70 -1.26 -6.71
CA ALA A 112 -0.18 -1.85 -5.49
C ALA A 112 1.34 -1.99 -5.54
N VAL A 113 1.97 -2.09 -4.38
CA VAL A 113 3.41 -2.28 -4.23
C VAL A 113 3.71 -3.13 -3.01
N GLU A 114 4.73 -3.97 -3.10
CA GLU A 114 5.25 -4.71 -1.96
C GLU A 114 6.50 -4.01 -1.41
N ILE A 115 6.51 -3.79 -0.10
CA ILE A 115 7.60 -3.16 0.65
C ILE A 115 8.12 -4.19 1.64
N VAL A 116 9.33 -4.71 1.38
CA VAL A 116 10.00 -5.66 2.30
C VAL A 116 10.70 -4.86 3.38
N LEU A 117 10.36 -5.13 4.63
CA LEU A 117 10.91 -4.47 5.80
C LEU A 117 12.20 -5.16 6.28
N GLU A 118 12.97 -4.47 7.12
CA GLU A 118 14.24 -4.99 7.64
C GLU A 118 14.06 -6.20 8.58
N ASP A 119 12.89 -6.32 9.21
CA ASP A 119 12.53 -7.46 10.07
C ASP A 119 12.17 -8.74 9.30
N GLY A 120 12.25 -8.70 7.96
CA GLY A 120 11.94 -9.82 7.07
C GLY A 120 10.46 -9.98 6.76
N THR A 121 9.59 -9.12 7.30
CA THR A 121 8.18 -9.08 6.90
C THR A 121 7.99 -8.25 5.64
N SER A 122 6.87 -8.41 4.93
CA SER A 122 6.49 -7.54 3.81
C SER A 122 5.19 -6.82 4.12
N TYR A 123 5.12 -5.55 3.72
CA TYR A 123 3.90 -4.76 3.70
C TYR A 123 3.40 -4.63 2.25
N VAL A 124 2.19 -5.11 2.00
CA VAL A 124 1.51 -4.98 0.70
C VAL A 124 0.63 -3.74 0.75
N SER A 125 1.06 -2.70 0.03
CA SER A 125 0.37 -1.40 0.01
C SER A 125 -0.52 -1.28 -1.22
N PHE A 126 -1.82 -1.09 -1.01
CA PHE A 126 -2.80 -0.82 -2.05
C PHE A 126 -3.09 0.67 -2.13
N ARG A 127 -3.02 1.23 -3.34
CA ARG A 127 -3.33 2.63 -3.57
C ARG A 127 -4.82 2.88 -3.54
N GLY A 128 -5.22 3.97 -2.89
CA GLY A 128 -6.57 4.52 -2.97
C GLY A 128 -6.84 5.18 -4.32
N THR A 129 -8.00 5.83 -4.41
CA THR A 129 -8.39 6.60 -5.58
C THR A 129 -7.46 7.79 -5.76
N ASP A 130 -7.07 8.05 -7.01
CA ASP A 130 -6.46 9.32 -7.39
C ASP A 130 -7.55 10.32 -7.85
N ASP A 131 -7.14 11.50 -8.32
CA ASP A 131 -8.05 12.57 -8.77
C ASP A 131 -8.74 12.26 -10.12
N THR A 132 -8.82 10.98 -10.54
CA THR A 132 -9.46 10.59 -11.80
C THR A 132 -10.95 10.29 -11.66
N ILE A 133 -11.74 10.61 -12.70
CA ILE A 133 -13.18 10.31 -12.77
C ILE A 133 -13.43 8.79 -12.70
N ILE A 134 -12.53 7.98 -13.27
CA ILE A 134 -12.65 6.52 -13.27
C ILE A 134 -12.56 5.98 -11.83
N GLY A 135 -11.60 6.47 -11.06
CA GLY A 135 -11.46 6.10 -9.65
C GLY A 135 -12.70 6.43 -8.82
N TRP A 136 -13.28 7.61 -9.00
CA TRP A 136 -14.49 8.03 -8.28
C TRP A 136 -15.72 7.16 -8.60
N LYS A 137 -15.91 6.75 -9.85
CA LYS A 137 -17.03 5.87 -10.23
C LYS A 137 -16.91 4.48 -9.59
N GLU A 138 -15.70 3.91 -9.58
CA GLU A 138 -15.46 2.61 -8.96
C GLU A 138 -15.72 2.66 -7.44
N ASP A 139 -15.37 3.77 -6.77
CA ASP A 139 -15.58 3.95 -5.34
C ASP A 139 -17.06 3.87 -4.93
N PHE A 140 -17.97 4.39 -5.73
CA PHE A 140 -19.43 4.29 -5.46
C PHE A 140 -19.93 2.84 -5.46
N ASN A 141 -19.29 1.95 -6.19
CA ASN A 141 -19.72 0.55 -6.34
C ASN A 141 -19.10 -0.39 -5.29
N LEU A 142 -18.03 0.04 -4.60
CA LEU A 142 -17.30 -0.80 -3.63
C LEU A 142 -18.15 -1.36 -2.48
N SER A 143 -19.19 -0.63 -2.07
CA SER A 143 -20.08 -1.03 -0.98
C SER A 143 -21.30 -1.83 -1.43
N THR A 144 -21.57 -1.90 -2.74
CA THR A 144 -22.78 -2.50 -3.30
C THR A 144 -22.55 -3.81 -4.05
N GLY A 145 -21.31 -4.09 -4.47
CA GLY A 145 -20.94 -5.28 -5.19
C GLY A 145 -19.43 -5.45 -5.31
N VAL A 146 -19.01 -6.54 -5.95
CA VAL A 146 -17.59 -6.77 -6.25
C VAL A 146 -17.20 -5.92 -7.45
N VAL A 147 -16.09 -5.19 -7.32
CA VAL A 147 -15.54 -4.37 -8.41
C VAL A 147 -14.26 -5.02 -8.97
N PRO A 148 -13.90 -4.75 -10.23
CA PRO A 148 -12.71 -5.34 -10.87
C PRO A 148 -11.42 -5.15 -10.07
N ALA A 149 -11.24 -4.00 -9.42
CA ALA A 149 -10.05 -3.75 -8.58
C ALA A 149 -9.97 -4.67 -7.36
N GLN A 150 -11.11 -5.13 -6.80
CA GLN A 150 -11.12 -6.10 -5.70
C GLN A 150 -10.67 -7.48 -6.17
N GLU A 151 -11.13 -7.95 -7.33
CA GLU A 151 -10.64 -9.20 -7.93
C GLU A 151 -9.14 -9.13 -8.22
N ARG A 152 -8.70 -8.01 -8.75
CA ARG A 152 -7.28 -7.77 -9.01
C ARG A 152 -6.44 -7.75 -7.73
N ALA A 153 -7.00 -7.26 -6.62
CA ALA A 153 -6.34 -7.30 -5.31
C ALA A 153 -6.15 -8.74 -4.81
N VAL A 154 -7.12 -9.63 -5.02
CA VAL A 154 -6.99 -11.07 -4.70
C VAL A 154 -5.87 -11.71 -5.51
N GLU A 155 -5.82 -11.49 -6.82
CA GLU A 155 -4.76 -12.00 -7.70
C GLU A 155 -3.37 -11.48 -7.29
N TYR A 156 -3.31 -10.21 -6.92
CA TYR A 156 -2.06 -9.59 -6.46
C TYR A 156 -1.61 -10.23 -5.15
N MET A 157 -2.50 -10.37 -4.16
CA MET A 157 -2.20 -11.03 -2.88
C MET A 157 -1.75 -12.48 -3.08
N GLN A 158 -2.41 -13.24 -3.96
CA GLN A 158 -2.01 -14.60 -4.31
C GLN A 158 -0.57 -14.64 -4.82
N ARG A 159 -0.26 -13.79 -5.80
CA ARG A 159 1.08 -13.72 -6.40
C ARG A 159 2.16 -13.36 -5.38
N ILE A 160 1.87 -12.45 -4.44
CA ILE A 160 2.82 -12.07 -3.39
C ILE A 160 2.96 -13.21 -2.38
N SER A 161 1.85 -13.78 -1.91
CA SER A 161 1.84 -14.87 -0.94
C SER A 161 2.60 -16.09 -1.43
N ASP A 162 2.44 -16.49 -2.69
CA ASP A 162 3.13 -17.64 -3.28
C ASP A 162 4.65 -17.50 -3.26
N LYS A 163 5.15 -16.26 -3.33
CA LYS A 163 6.59 -15.94 -3.38
C LYS A 163 7.17 -15.44 -2.07
N ALA A 164 6.31 -15.16 -1.09
CA ALA A 164 6.76 -14.64 0.19
C ALA A 164 7.46 -15.72 1.02
N SER A 165 8.67 -15.41 1.47
CA SER A 165 9.43 -16.21 2.45
C SER A 165 9.13 -15.83 3.90
N GLY A 166 8.59 -14.65 4.12
CA GLY A 166 8.22 -14.11 5.45
C GLY A 166 6.73 -13.86 5.58
N MET A 167 6.35 -13.32 6.73
CA MET A 167 4.98 -12.92 7.03
C MET A 167 4.60 -11.63 6.30
N LEU A 168 3.31 -11.42 6.10
CA LEU A 168 2.75 -10.31 5.35
C LEU A 168 1.89 -9.42 6.24
N ARG A 169 1.94 -8.13 5.99
CA ARG A 169 0.90 -7.16 6.34
C ARG A 169 0.32 -6.60 5.06
N ALA A 170 -0.94 -6.25 5.08
CA ALA A 170 -1.59 -5.57 3.96
C ALA A 170 -2.24 -4.29 4.46
N GLY A 171 -2.27 -3.24 3.65
CA GLY A 171 -2.97 -2.03 4.02
C GLY A 171 -3.09 -1.03 2.88
N GLY A 172 -3.87 0.01 3.12
CA GLY A 172 -4.08 1.10 2.19
C GLY A 172 -4.95 2.19 2.81
N HIS A 173 -5.05 3.31 2.12
CA HIS A 173 -5.89 4.44 2.49
C HIS A 173 -7.08 4.54 1.53
N SER A 174 -8.26 4.92 2.02
CA SER A 174 -9.49 5.06 1.24
C SER A 174 -9.82 3.75 0.49
N LYS A 175 -10.08 3.77 -0.82
CA LYS A 175 -10.26 2.55 -1.65
C LYS A 175 -9.17 1.52 -1.38
N GLY A 176 -7.91 1.94 -1.23
CA GLY A 176 -6.78 1.03 -0.93
C GLY A 176 -6.99 0.22 0.35
N GLY A 177 -7.61 0.80 1.38
CA GLY A 177 -7.98 0.09 2.61
C GLY A 177 -9.05 -0.98 2.39
N ASN A 178 -10.03 -0.71 1.52
CA ASN A 178 -11.02 -1.71 1.09
C ASN A 178 -10.34 -2.83 0.30
N LEU A 179 -9.48 -2.51 -0.67
CA LEU A 179 -8.73 -3.50 -1.46
C LEU A 179 -7.83 -4.38 -0.59
N ALA A 180 -7.18 -3.80 0.43
CA ALA A 180 -6.35 -4.54 1.36
C ALA A 180 -7.16 -5.59 2.15
N ILE A 181 -8.32 -5.22 2.67
CA ILE A 181 -9.22 -6.16 3.36
C ILE A 181 -9.72 -7.21 2.37
N TYR A 182 -10.33 -6.79 1.25
CA TYR A 182 -10.94 -7.72 0.30
C TYR A 182 -9.92 -8.72 -0.27
N GLY A 183 -8.78 -8.21 -0.74
CA GLY A 183 -7.71 -9.02 -1.31
C GLY A 183 -7.15 -10.03 -0.32
N SER A 184 -6.99 -9.63 0.95
CA SER A 184 -6.47 -10.51 2.01
C SER A 184 -7.48 -11.56 2.44
N VAL A 185 -8.74 -11.18 2.62
CA VAL A 185 -9.83 -12.08 3.07
C VAL A 185 -10.15 -13.12 2.00
N MET A 186 -10.25 -12.72 0.73
CA MET A 186 -10.62 -13.64 -0.35
C MET A 186 -9.45 -14.48 -0.86
N CYS A 187 -8.20 -14.13 -0.52
CA CYS A 187 -7.01 -14.91 -0.85
C CYS A 187 -6.70 -15.97 0.24
N LYS A 188 -7.44 -17.07 0.27
CA LYS A 188 -7.30 -18.12 1.31
C LYS A 188 -5.88 -18.66 1.48
N SER A 189 -5.13 -18.80 0.40
CA SER A 189 -3.74 -19.27 0.45
C SER A 189 -2.77 -18.32 1.17
N ALA A 190 -3.19 -17.08 1.40
CA ALA A 190 -2.41 -16.09 2.14
C ALA A 190 -2.74 -16.04 3.65
N HIS A 191 -3.84 -16.64 4.12
CA HIS A 191 -4.34 -16.47 5.48
C HIS A 191 -3.30 -16.78 6.55
N ASP A 192 -2.56 -17.89 6.42
CA ASP A 192 -1.53 -18.30 7.39
C ASP A 192 -0.31 -17.37 7.40
N LYS A 193 -0.09 -16.62 6.31
CA LYS A 193 1.03 -15.70 6.20
C LYS A 193 0.69 -14.27 6.63
N ILE A 194 -0.59 -13.91 6.74
CA ILE A 194 -1.02 -12.56 7.09
C ILE A 194 -0.97 -12.37 8.61
N LEU A 195 -0.25 -11.36 9.05
CA LEU A 195 -0.21 -10.87 10.44
C LEU A 195 -1.37 -9.91 10.71
N GLU A 196 -1.46 -8.86 9.90
CA GLU A 196 -2.37 -7.73 10.12
C GLU A 196 -2.83 -7.15 8.79
N ILE A 197 -4.08 -6.65 8.77
CA ILE A 197 -4.70 -6.00 7.61
C ILE A 197 -5.21 -4.64 8.06
N TYR A 198 -4.70 -3.59 7.45
CA TYR A 198 -5.02 -2.21 7.83
C TYR A 198 -5.91 -1.53 6.78
N SER A 199 -6.98 -0.94 7.25
CA SER A 199 -7.83 -0.05 6.44
C SER A 199 -7.84 1.35 7.06
N ASN A 200 -7.15 2.28 6.43
CA ASN A 200 -7.12 3.68 6.86
C ASN A 200 -8.23 4.42 6.12
N ASP A 201 -9.30 4.75 6.82
CA ASP A 201 -10.50 5.47 6.30
C ASP A 201 -11.07 4.83 5.01
N GLY A 202 -11.06 3.49 4.96
CA GLY A 202 -11.57 2.76 3.80
C GLY A 202 -13.10 2.61 3.83
N PRO A 203 -13.76 2.60 2.62
CA PRO A 203 -15.20 2.35 2.52
C PRO A 203 -15.57 0.95 3.02
N GLY A 204 -16.83 0.80 3.39
CA GLY A 204 -17.40 -0.45 3.88
C GLY A 204 -17.56 -1.52 2.79
N PHE A 205 -18.21 -2.62 3.15
CA PHE A 205 -18.45 -3.78 2.30
C PHE A 205 -19.94 -4.13 2.27
N SER A 206 -20.35 -4.91 1.27
CA SER A 206 -21.66 -5.49 1.22
C SER A 206 -21.91 -6.39 2.45
N LYS A 207 -23.19 -6.55 2.81
CA LYS A 207 -23.58 -7.44 3.93
C LYS A 207 -23.10 -8.87 3.71
N GLU A 208 -23.20 -9.37 2.47
CA GLU A 208 -22.77 -10.71 2.09
C GLU A 208 -21.28 -10.93 2.38
N PHE A 209 -20.42 -9.99 2.01
CA PHE A 209 -18.98 -10.09 2.32
C PHE A 209 -18.74 -10.05 3.83
N GLN A 210 -19.42 -9.16 4.57
CA GLN A 210 -19.24 -9.03 6.02
C GLN A 210 -19.65 -10.29 6.78
N GLU A 211 -20.68 -11.02 6.31
CA GLU A 211 -21.20 -12.24 6.93
C GLU A 211 -20.52 -13.52 6.38
N SER A 212 -19.56 -13.41 5.48
CA SER A 212 -18.87 -14.56 4.90
C SER A 212 -18.00 -15.30 5.93
N PRO A 213 -17.83 -16.63 5.80
CA PRO A 213 -16.93 -17.41 6.64
C PRO A 213 -15.49 -16.92 6.58
N GLU A 214 -15.03 -16.51 5.40
CA GLU A 214 -13.69 -15.97 5.17
C GLU A 214 -13.46 -14.68 5.95
N THR A 215 -14.46 -13.79 5.97
CA THR A 215 -14.39 -12.54 6.76
C THR A 215 -14.36 -12.86 8.26
N ALA A 216 -15.19 -13.80 8.73
CA ALA A 216 -15.21 -14.20 10.13
C ALA A 216 -13.85 -14.78 10.58
N GLU A 217 -13.20 -15.60 9.75
CA GLU A 217 -11.87 -16.15 10.00
C GLU A 217 -10.80 -15.06 10.13
N MET A 218 -10.81 -14.08 9.22
CA MET A 218 -9.79 -13.04 9.14
C MET A 218 -10.05 -11.82 10.01
N MET A 219 -11.27 -11.68 10.58
CA MET A 219 -11.67 -10.54 11.41
C MET A 219 -10.68 -10.19 12.53
N PRO A 220 -10.07 -11.15 13.26
CA PRO A 220 -9.10 -10.83 14.31
C PRO A 220 -7.83 -10.15 13.82
N LYS A 221 -7.54 -10.19 12.52
CA LYS A 221 -6.36 -9.59 11.90
C LYS A 221 -6.66 -8.23 11.26
N ILE A 222 -7.93 -7.80 11.21
CA ILE A 222 -8.37 -6.56 10.56
C ILE A 222 -8.34 -5.40 11.56
N ILE A 223 -7.61 -4.35 11.21
CA ILE A 223 -7.49 -3.11 11.97
C ILE A 223 -8.04 -1.97 11.10
N ARG A 224 -9.10 -1.32 11.59
CA ARG A 224 -9.68 -0.15 10.91
C ARG A 224 -9.34 1.11 11.69
N ILE A 225 -8.81 2.10 10.98
CA ILE A 225 -8.46 3.43 11.50
C ILE A 225 -9.34 4.43 10.74
N ILE A 226 -10.08 5.26 11.52
CA ILE A 226 -11.03 6.27 11.01
C ILE A 226 -10.62 7.65 11.51
#